data_2197612425ea4ba9848cd0f5bbf0639a
#
_entry.id   2197612425ea4ba9848cd0f5bbf0639a
#
_cell.length_a   1.000
_cell.length_b   1.000
_cell.length_c   1.000
_cell.angle_alpha   90.00
_cell.angle_beta   90.00
_cell.angle_gamma   90.00
#
_symmetry.space_group_name_H-M   'P 1'
#
loop_
_entity.id
_entity.type
_entity.pdbx_description
1 polymer ?
#
loop_
_entity_poly.entity_id
_entity_poly.type
_entity_poly.pdbx_seq_one_letter_code
_entity_poly.pdbx_strand_id
1 'polypeptide(L)'
;RRQRQMCIRDSRAALGVLRIILDAELDLPLDKAVTLTLEALGHGIVKDPTAIGTAVLDFFQDRMRVYFREEGFRTDQINAVLSRQPHQILDARKRLEALARFLTEHQAAEALAALIKRVNNLLRKENVEVQHDPDPQLFEDPAEHRLWEHWQVMAGPVHTHLQNAQYASALDLLAGLRPTVDTFFDKVMVLAENPEIRQNRLTLLTRLQDAFLRIADFTQLQGS
;
A
#
# COMPACT_ATOMS: atom_id res chain seq x y z
N ARG A 1 -24.48 -26.30 15.34
CA ARG A 1 -25.33 -25.11 15.67
C ARG A 1 -24.59 -24.12 16.60
N ARG A 2 -23.96 -24.58 17.71
CA ARG A 2 -23.19 -23.68 18.64
C ARG A 2 -22.06 -22.92 17.95
N GLN A 3 -21.29 -23.57 17.09
CA GLN A 3 -20.16 -22.95 16.37
C GLN A 3 -20.62 -21.85 15.39
N ARG A 4 -21.75 -22.03 14.67
CA ARG A 4 -22.34 -20.99 13.81
C ARG A 4 -22.85 -19.78 14.61
N GLN A 5 -23.42 -20.00 15.79
CA GLN A 5 -23.91 -18.91 16.65
C GLN A 5 -22.75 -18.10 17.27
N MET A 6 -21.65 -18.74 17.64
CA MET A 6 -20.43 -18.07 18.08
C MET A 6 -19.87 -17.17 16.99
N CYS A 7 -19.67 -17.68 15.76
CA CYS A 7 -19.17 -16.90 14.63
C CYS A 7 -20.03 -15.67 14.31
N ILE A 8 -21.35 -15.73 14.45
CA ILE A 8 -22.24 -14.59 14.20
C ILE A 8 -22.08 -13.52 15.29
N ARG A 9 -22.00 -13.94 16.55
CA ARG A 9 -21.82 -13.02 17.68
C ARG A 9 -20.48 -12.31 17.62
N ASP A 10 -19.42 -13.05 17.34
CA ASP A 10 -18.05 -12.53 17.24
C ASP A 10 -17.94 -11.56 16.04
N SER A 11 -18.58 -11.89 14.92
CA SER A 11 -18.68 -11.02 13.75
C SER A 11 -19.36 -9.69 14.08
N ARG A 12 -20.47 -9.71 14.82
CA ARG A 12 -21.17 -8.49 15.23
C ARG A 12 -20.36 -7.66 16.20
N ALA A 13 -19.66 -8.31 17.15
CA ALA A 13 -18.76 -7.61 18.07
C ALA A 13 -17.62 -6.91 17.33
N ALA A 14 -16.94 -7.59 16.40
CA ALA A 14 -15.88 -6.99 15.60
C ALA A 14 -16.38 -5.84 14.73
N LEU A 15 -17.53 -5.97 14.06
CA LEU A 15 -18.15 -4.87 13.31
C LEU A 15 -18.53 -3.69 14.22
N GLY A 16 -18.97 -3.96 15.46
CA GLY A 16 -19.22 -2.92 16.45
C GLY A 16 -17.95 -2.14 16.80
N VAL A 17 -16.83 -2.85 17.03
CA VAL A 17 -15.51 -2.23 17.28
C VAL A 17 -15.06 -1.40 16.08
N LEU A 18 -15.18 -1.92 14.84
CA LEU A 18 -14.84 -1.18 13.62
C LEU A 18 -15.62 0.12 13.52
N ARG A 19 -16.94 0.07 13.73
CA ARG A 19 -17.79 1.27 13.70
C ARG A 19 -17.39 2.30 14.76
N ILE A 20 -17.17 1.89 16.00
CA ILE A 20 -16.75 2.78 17.07
C ILE A 20 -15.43 3.48 16.70
N ILE A 21 -14.45 2.73 16.19
CA ILE A 21 -13.15 3.29 15.81
C ILE A 21 -13.31 4.30 14.67
N LEU A 22 -14.12 3.97 13.66
CA LEU A 22 -14.31 4.81 12.48
C LEU A 22 -15.20 6.02 12.76
N ASP A 23 -16.29 5.86 13.49
CA ASP A 23 -17.25 6.95 13.80
C ASP A 23 -16.65 7.96 14.78
N ALA A 24 -15.84 7.51 15.74
CA ALA A 24 -15.15 8.37 16.69
C ALA A 24 -13.75 8.79 16.23
N GLU A 25 -13.33 8.45 15.01
CA GLU A 25 -12.01 8.73 14.42
C GLU A 25 -10.83 8.37 15.35
N LEU A 26 -10.93 7.21 16.03
CA LEU A 26 -9.92 6.79 16.99
C LEU A 26 -8.65 6.31 16.30
N ASP A 27 -7.53 6.92 16.65
CA ASP A 27 -6.19 6.43 16.26
C ASP A 27 -5.77 5.28 17.17
N LEU A 28 -6.37 4.10 16.95
CA LEU A 28 -6.12 2.90 17.73
C LEU A 28 -5.33 1.86 16.91
N PRO A 29 -4.05 1.62 17.23
CA PRO A 29 -3.28 0.51 16.67
C PRO A 29 -3.85 -0.83 17.16
N LEU A 30 -4.49 -1.56 16.26
CA LEU A 30 -5.21 -2.79 16.59
C LEU A 30 -4.26 -3.89 17.11
N ASP A 31 -3.07 -3.99 16.56
CA ASP A 31 -2.01 -4.91 16.99
C ASP A 31 -1.62 -4.68 18.46
N LYS A 32 -1.42 -3.42 18.86
CA LYS A 32 -1.14 -3.05 20.25
C LYS A 32 -2.31 -3.36 21.18
N ALA A 33 -3.53 -3.04 20.74
CA ALA A 33 -4.74 -3.32 21.52
C ALA A 33 -4.92 -4.83 21.76
N VAL A 34 -4.68 -5.64 20.73
CA VAL A 34 -4.73 -7.12 20.82
C VAL A 34 -3.64 -7.62 21.75
N THR A 35 -2.40 -7.15 21.61
CA THR A 35 -1.27 -7.56 22.47
C THR A 35 -1.56 -7.25 23.94
N LEU A 36 -1.95 -6.04 24.27
CA LEU A 36 -2.29 -5.63 25.64
C LEU A 36 -3.44 -6.46 26.22
N THR A 37 -4.45 -6.79 25.41
CA THR A 37 -5.57 -7.63 25.84
C THR A 37 -5.10 -9.06 26.17
N LEU A 38 -4.23 -9.64 25.34
CA LEU A 38 -3.70 -10.99 25.57
C LEU A 38 -2.81 -11.04 26.82
N GLU A 39 -2.00 -10.02 27.05
CA GLU A 39 -1.18 -9.87 28.27
C GLU A 39 -2.05 -9.78 29.53
N ALA A 40 -3.13 -8.97 29.47
CA ALA A 40 -4.07 -8.81 30.59
C ALA A 40 -4.82 -10.10 30.94
N LEU A 41 -5.09 -10.97 29.94
CA LEU A 41 -5.71 -12.28 30.17
C LEU A 41 -4.78 -13.28 30.85
N GLY A 42 -3.47 -13.11 30.74
CA GLY A 42 -2.43 -13.90 31.38
C GLY A 42 -2.25 -15.30 30.80
N HIS A 43 -1.09 -15.90 31.10
CA HIS A 43 -0.68 -17.21 30.56
C HIS A 43 -1.57 -18.40 30.99
N GLY A 44 -2.38 -18.25 32.05
CA GLY A 44 -3.31 -19.29 32.48
C GLY A 44 -4.49 -19.54 31.54
N ILE A 45 -4.85 -18.50 30.74
CA ILE A 45 -5.97 -18.56 29.79
C ILE A 45 -5.46 -18.68 28.35
N VAL A 46 -4.35 -17.98 28.03
CA VAL A 46 -3.80 -17.87 26.68
C VAL A 46 -2.55 -18.76 26.59
N LYS A 47 -2.68 -19.91 25.89
CA LYS A 47 -1.56 -20.85 25.72
C LYS A 47 -0.54 -20.40 24.67
N ASP A 48 -1.00 -19.77 23.58
CA ASP A 48 -0.18 -19.25 22.50
C ASP A 48 -0.65 -17.83 22.13
N PRO A 49 -0.12 -16.78 22.81
CA PRO A 49 -0.52 -15.41 22.55
C PRO A 49 -0.25 -14.95 21.11
N THR A 50 0.85 -15.41 20.51
CA THR A 50 1.24 -15.01 19.15
C THR A 50 0.26 -15.55 18.12
N ALA A 51 -0.03 -16.85 18.17
CA ALA A 51 -0.97 -17.47 17.23
C ALA A 51 -2.39 -16.90 17.40
N ILE A 52 -2.82 -16.65 18.63
CA ILE A 52 -4.14 -16.05 18.90
C ILE A 52 -4.17 -14.61 18.41
N GLY A 53 -3.13 -13.82 18.67
CA GLY A 53 -3.02 -12.44 18.19
C GLY A 53 -3.13 -12.35 16.67
N THR A 54 -2.37 -13.17 15.95
CA THR A 54 -2.44 -13.26 14.48
C THR A 54 -3.85 -13.60 14.01
N ALA A 55 -4.47 -14.63 14.59
CA ALA A 55 -5.83 -15.04 14.22
C ALA A 55 -6.88 -13.96 14.47
N VAL A 56 -6.74 -13.16 15.54
CA VAL A 56 -7.62 -12.02 15.82
C VAL A 56 -7.40 -10.90 14.78
N LEU A 57 -6.17 -10.57 14.44
CA LEU A 57 -5.86 -9.55 13.43
C LEU A 57 -6.38 -9.96 12.04
N ASP A 58 -6.19 -11.20 11.63
CA ASP A 58 -6.73 -11.75 10.38
C ASP A 58 -8.26 -11.68 10.37
N PHE A 59 -8.90 -12.03 11.49
CA PHE A 59 -10.34 -11.93 11.64
C PHE A 59 -10.85 -10.49 11.49
N PHE A 60 -10.15 -9.50 12.05
CA PHE A 60 -10.49 -8.09 11.85
C PHE A 60 -10.28 -7.66 10.40
N GLN A 61 -9.22 -8.11 9.73
CA GLN A 61 -9.01 -7.81 8.30
C GLN A 61 -10.17 -8.33 7.45
N ASP A 62 -10.66 -9.55 7.72
CA ASP A 62 -11.83 -10.09 7.01
C ASP A 62 -13.10 -9.25 7.26
N ARG A 63 -13.27 -8.73 8.47
CA ARG A 63 -14.41 -7.84 8.79
C ARG A 63 -14.27 -6.47 8.15
N MET A 64 -13.05 -5.91 8.07
CA MET A 64 -12.80 -4.68 7.30
C MET A 64 -13.17 -4.84 5.82
N ARG A 65 -12.84 -5.99 5.19
CA ARG A 65 -13.26 -6.27 3.79
C ARG A 65 -14.77 -6.22 3.62
N VAL A 66 -15.52 -6.82 4.53
CA VAL A 66 -16.99 -6.80 4.51
C VAL A 66 -17.51 -5.39 4.73
N TYR A 67 -17.03 -4.72 5.77
CA TYR A 67 -17.45 -3.36 6.14
C TYR A 67 -17.23 -2.36 5.00
N PHE A 68 -16.02 -2.29 4.45
CA PHE A 68 -15.70 -1.35 3.38
C PHE A 68 -16.46 -1.65 2.07
N ARG A 69 -16.81 -2.92 1.83
CA ARG A 69 -17.68 -3.27 0.70
C ARG A 69 -19.11 -2.77 0.92
N GLU A 70 -19.64 -2.87 2.13
CA GLU A 70 -20.95 -2.32 2.50
C GLU A 70 -20.98 -0.78 2.41
N GLU A 71 -19.84 -0.12 2.66
CA GLU A 71 -19.64 1.33 2.45
C GLU A 71 -19.52 1.72 0.95
N GLY A 72 -19.50 0.77 0.04
CA GLY A 72 -19.52 1.00 -1.41
C GLY A 72 -18.15 0.99 -2.10
N PHE A 73 -17.07 0.68 -1.39
CA PHE A 73 -15.76 0.55 -2.03
C PHE A 73 -15.64 -0.72 -2.87
N ARG A 74 -14.92 -0.64 -3.98
CA ARG A 74 -14.68 -1.79 -4.87
C ARG A 74 -13.78 -2.82 -4.21
N THR A 75 -14.01 -4.10 -4.51
CA THR A 75 -13.24 -5.20 -3.93
C THR A 75 -11.73 -5.11 -4.24
N ASP A 76 -11.37 -4.69 -5.43
CA ASP A 76 -9.98 -4.52 -5.85
C ASP A 76 -9.28 -3.38 -5.10
N GLN A 77 -9.97 -2.26 -4.84
CA GLN A 77 -9.47 -1.16 -4.01
C GLN A 77 -9.24 -1.61 -2.57
N ILE A 78 -10.21 -2.33 -2.00
CA ILE A 78 -10.11 -2.90 -0.64
C ILE A 78 -8.91 -3.84 -0.55
N ASN A 79 -8.74 -4.73 -1.51
CA ASN A 79 -7.60 -5.64 -1.54
C ASN A 79 -6.26 -4.90 -1.68
N ALA A 80 -6.20 -3.88 -2.55
CA ALA A 80 -5.00 -3.06 -2.74
C ALA A 80 -4.53 -2.40 -1.44
N VAL A 81 -5.45 -1.89 -0.63
CA VAL A 81 -5.11 -1.26 0.66
C VAL A 81 -4.81 -2.32 1.73
N LEU A 82 -5.68 -3.32 1.90
CA LEU A 82 -5.55 -4.29 2.99
C LEU A 82 -4.40 -5.29 2.78
N SER A 83 -3.93 -5.50 1.55
CA SER A 83 -2.71 -6.29 1.29
C SER A 83 -1.46 -5.69 1.92
N ARG A 84 -1.48 -4.38 2.23
CA ARG A 84 -0.40 -3.69 2.96
C ARG A 84 -0.50 -3.86 4.48
N GLN A 85 -1.49 -4.64 4.96
CA GLN A 85 -1.72 -4.96 6.37
C GLN A 85 -1.72 -3.72 7.29
N PRO A 86 -2.54 -2.68 7.00
CA PRO A 86 -2.61 -1.54 7.89
C PRO A 86 -3.13 -1.98 9.26
N HIS A 87 -2.32 -1.78 10.30
CA HIS A 87 -2.69 -2.13 11.68
C HIS A 87 -3.67 -1.12 12.32
N GLN A 88 -3.90 0.00 11.64
CA GLN A 88 -4.83 1.05 12.05
C GLN A 88 -6.03 1.07 11.11
N ILE A 89 -7.22 0.87 11.66
CA ILE A 89 -8.47 0.80 10.89
C ILE A 89 -8.77 2.17 10.23
N LEU A 90 -8.57 3.26 10.98
CA LEU A 90 -8.77 4.62 10.48
C LEU A 90 -7.79 4.95 9.35
N ASP A 91 -6.55 4.52 9.46
CA ASP A 91 -5.54 4.68 8.40
C ASP A 91 -5.93 3.91 7.13
N ALA A 92 -6.41 2.67 7.28
CA ALA A 92 -6.92 1.89 6.14
C ALA A 92 -8.08 2.60 5.42
N ARG A 93 -9.00 3.23 6.15
CA ARG A 93 -10.09 4.02 5.59
C ARG A 93 -9.56 5.23 4.81
N LYS A 94 -8.66 6.01 5.40
CA LYS A 94 -8.06 7.19 4.74
C LYS A 94 -7.35 6.83 3.43
N ARG A 95 -6.59 5.73 3.42
CA ARG A 95 -5.95 5.21 2.19
C ARG A 95 -6.98 4.80 1.14
N LEU A 96 -8.03 4.13 1.55
CA LEU A 96 -9.07 3.64 0.66
C LEU A 96 -9.87 4.79 0.04
N GLU A 97 -10.23 5.81 0.82
CA GLU A 97 -10.89 7.03 0.34
C GLU A 97 -10.01 7.78 -0.67
N ALA A 98 -8.72 7.95 -0.35
CA ALA A 98 -7.76 8.60 -1.24
C ALA A 98 -7.58 7.82 -2.56
N LEU A 99 -7.44 6.49 -2.48
CA LEU A 99 -7.31 5.64 -3.67
C LEU A 99 -8.58 5.66 -4.53
N ALA A 100 -9.76 5.54 -3.91
CA ALA A 100 -11.05 5.55 -4.62
C ALA A 100 -11.26 6.88 -5.34
N ARG A 101 -10.99 8.02 -4.66
CA ARG A 101 -11.05 9.36 -5.25
C ARG A 101 -10.06 9.48 -6.42
N PHE A 102 -8.82 9.09 -6.21
CA PHE A 102 -7.78 9.15 -7.25
C PHE A 102 -8.19 8.39 -8.52
N LEU A 103 -8.70 7.17 -8.37
CA LEU A 103 -9.13 6.33 -9.50
C LEU A 103 -10.37 6.89 -10.23
N THR A 104 -11.18 7.71 -9.57
CA THR A 104 -12.40 8.29 -10.16
C THR A 104 -12.14 9.66 -10.80
N GLU A 105 -11.34 10.50 -10.14
CA GLU A 105 -11.19 11.92 -10.52
C GLU A 105 -9.97 12.17 -11.40
N HIS A 106 -8.94 11.33 -11.33
CA HIS A 106 -7.68 11.59 -12.03
C HIS A 106 -7.63 10.88 -13.39
N GLN A 107 -7.65 11.65 -14.49
CA GLN A 107 -7.61 11.09 -15.87
C GLN A 107 -6.43 10.15 -16.14
N ALA A 108 -5.34 10.32 -15.39
CA ALA A 108 -4.13 9.50 -15.54
C ALA A 108 -4.14 8.23 -14.66
N ALA A 109 -5.13 8.03 -13.79
CA ALA A 109 -5.10 7.01 -12.75
C ALA A 109 -4.98 5.57 -13.30
N GLU A 110 -5.77 5.24 -14.32
CA GLU A 110 -5.72 3.91 -14.95
C GLU A 110 -4.37 3.63 -15.62
N ALA A 111 -3.87 4.61 -16.37
CA ALA A 111 -2.58 4.46 -17.03
C ALA A 111 -1.42 4.40 -16.02
N LEU A 112 -1.50 5.16 -14.93
CA LEU A 112 -0.53 5.08 -13.84
C LEU A 112 -0.61 3.73 -13.12
N ALA A 113 -1.81 3.20 -12.85
CA ALA A 113 -1.97 1.88 -12.27
C ALA A 113 -1.38 0.78 -13.18
N ALA A 114 -1.61 0.86 -14.49
CA ALA A 114 -1.00 -0.06 -15.46
C ALA A 114 0.53 0.05 -15.48
N LEU A 115 1.07 1.26 -15.40
CA LEU A 115 2.50 1.52 -15.33
C LEU A 115 3.12 0.91 -14.06
N ILE A 116 2.52 1.13 -12.89
CA ILE A 116 3.00 0.55 -11.63
C ILE A 116 2.92 -0.98 -11.64
N LYS A 117 1.89 -1.56 -12.24
CA LYS A 117 1.84 -3.02 -12.46
C LYS A 117 3.00 -3.51 -13.31
N ARG A 118 3.33 -2.80 -14.39
CA ARG A 118 4.46 -3.13 -15.25
C ARG A 118 5.78 -3.07 -14.48
N VAL A 119 6.01 -2.01 -13.70
CA VAL A 119 7.18 -1.86 -12.82
C VAL A 119 7.25 -3.03 -11.83
N ASN A 120 6.15 -3.31 -11.11
CA ASN A 120 6.13 -4.40 -10.13
C ASN A 120 6.42 -5.76 -10.74
N ASN A 121 5.85 -6.07 -11.92
CA ASN A 121 6.11 -7.34 -12.61
C ASN A 121 7.57 -7.47 -13.02
N LEU A 122 8.17 -6.37 -13.47
CA LEU A 122 9.59 -6.32 -13.84
C LEU A 122 10.47 -6.58 -12.61
N LEU A 123 10.26 -5.84 -11.52
CA LEU A 123 11.06 -5.95 -10.29
C LEU A 123 10.93 -7.34 -9.64
N ARG A 124 9.73 -7.93 -9.65
CA ARG A 124 9.53 -9.30 -9.16
C ARG A 124 10.27 -10.35 -9.98
N LYS A 125 10.31 -10.18 -11.31
CA LYS A 125 10.99 -11.12 -12.21
C LYS A 125 12.51 -11.09 -11.99
N GLU A 126 13.05 -9.92 -11.75
CA GLU A 126 14.50 -9.72 -11.58
C GLU A 126 14.96 -9.93 -10.12
N ASN A 127 14.04 -10.18 -9.17
CA ASN A 127 14.32 -10.40 -7.75
C ASN A 127 15.23 -9.32 -7.15
N VAL A 128 14.87 -8.05 -7.37
CA VAL A 128 15.71 -6.89 -7.05
C VAL A 128 15.72 -6.63 -5.56
N GLU A 129 16.91 -6.61 -4.96
CA GLU A 129 17.14 -6.09 -3.63
C GLU A 129 17.82 -4.71 -3.74
N VAL A 130 17.20 -3.69 -3.14
CA VAL A 130 17.68 -2.31 -3.18
C VAL A 130 18.12 -1.87 -1.79
N GLN A 131 19.42 -1.62 -1.64
CA GLN A 131 20.00 -1.12 -0.39
C GLN A 131 20.41 0.36 -0.44
N HIS A 132 20.51 0.95 -1.64
CA HIS A 132 20.98 2.32 -1.86
C HIS A 132 20.16 3.03 -2.95
N ASP A 133 20.36 4.31 -3.12
CA ASP A 133 19.83 5.10 -4.24
C ASP A 133 20.53 4.76 -5.55
N PRO A 134 19.90 5.02 -6.73
CA PRO A 134 20.56 4.84 -8.00
C PRO A 134 21.77 5.80 -8.13
N ASP A 135 22.81 5.33 -8.80
CA ASP A 135 24.00 6.12 -9.08
C ASP A 135 23.82 6.90 -10.39
N PRO A 136 23.78 8.25 -10.35
CA PRO A 136 23.66 9.06 -11.57
C PRO A 136 24.82 8.91 -12.57
N GLN A 137 25.99 8.41 -12.13
CA GLN A 137 27.13 8.18 -13.02
C GLN A 137 26.92 6.97 -13.95
N LEU A 138 25.97 6.09 -13.61
CA LEU A 138 25.60 4.92 -14.40
C LEU A 138 24.41 5.20 -15.33
N PHE A 139 23.91 6.44 -15.38
CA PHE A 139 22.86 6.83 -16.32
C PHE A 139 23.45 7.09 -17.71
N GLU A 140 22.90 6.43 -18.72
CA GLU A 140 23.34 6.56 -20.12
C GLU A 140 22.40 7.46 -20.95
N ASP A 141 21.10 7.49 -20.64
CA ASP A 141 20.10 8.25 -21.35
C ASP A 141 19.64 9.48 -20.53
N PRO A 142 19.45 10.65 -21.15
CA PRO A 142 18.91 11.82 -20.47
C PRO A 142 17.55 11.60 -19.79
N ALA A 143 16.77 10.58 -20.20
CA ALA A 143 15.50 10.25 -19.56
C ALA A 143 15.69 9.64 -18.15
N GLU A 144 16.82 8.97 -17.90
CA GLU A 144 17.17 8.45 -16.57
C GLU A 144 17.45 9.59 -15.61
N HIS A 145 18.27 10.58 -16.04
CA HIS A 145 18.57 11.79 -15.26
C HIS A 145 17.30 12.57 -14.93
N ARG A 146 16.45 12.84 -15.95
CA ARG A 146 15.19 13.59 -15.75
C ARG A 146 14.25 12.88 -14.78
N LEU A 147 14.14 11.57 -14.87
CA LEU A 147 13.29 10.81 -13.94
C LEU A 147 13.83 10.86 -12.51
N TRP A 148 15.13 10.73 -12.34
CA TRP A 148 15.77 10.80 -11.02
C TRP A 148 15.67 12.21 -10.42
N GLU A 149 15.99 13.25 -11.17
CA GLU A 149 15.85 14.65 -10.72
C GLU A 149 14.41 14.97 -10.33
N HIS A 150 13.44 14.56 -11.15
CA HIS A 150 12.02 14.78 -10.85
C HIS A 150 11.62 14.04 -9.56
N TRP A 151 12.07 12.79 -9.40
CA TRP A 151 11.84 12.05 -8.17
C TRP A 151 12.46 12.72 -6.95
N GLN A 152 13.70 13.18 -7.02
CA GLN A 152 14.37 13.87 -5.90
C GLN A 152 13.61 15.11 -5.43
N VAL A 153 13.05 15.89 -6.35
CA VAL A 153 12.20 17.05 -6.02
C VAL A 153 10.91 16.63 -5.32
N MET A 154 10.33 15.52 -5.73
CA MET A 154 9.03 15.04 -5.25
C MET A 154 9.11 14.21 -3.96
N ALA A 155 10.23 13.52 -3.74
CA ALA A 155 10.37 12.53 -2.67
C ALA A 155 10.12 13.13 -1.26
N GLY A 156 10.65 14.33 -0.99
CA GLY A 156 10.45 15.02 0.28
C GLY A 156 8.98 15.38 0.55
N PRO A 157 8.31 16.13 -0.35
CA PRO A 157 6.88 16.40 -0.25
C PRO A 157 6.01 15.15 -0.15
N VAL A 158 6.25 14.13 -0.99
CA VAL A 158 5.52 12.84 -0.91
C VAL A 158 5.69 12.19 0.46
N HIS A 159 6.93 12.12 0.97
CA HIS A 159 7.21 11.57 2.28
C HIS A 159 6.45 12.30 3.40
N THR A 160 6.45 13.64 3.35
CA THR A 160 5.74 14.47 4.33
C THR A 160 4.23 14.21 4.30
N HIS A 161 3.61 14.14 3.12
CA HIS A 161 2.19 13.81 3.00
C HIS A 161 1.87 12.40 3.51
N LEU A 162 2.72 11.41 3.21
CA LEU A 162 2.55 10.05 3.70
C LEU A 162 2.64 9.96 5.23
N GLN A 163 3.57 10.70 5.85
CA GLN A 163 3.69 10.75 7.32
C GLN A 163 2.47 11.37 8.00
N ASN A 164 1.84 12.35 7.35
CA ASN A 164 0.66 13.04 7.84
C ASN A 164 -0.67 12.38 7.43
N ALA A 165 -0.63 11.15 6.88
CA ALA A 165 -1.78 10.44 6.36
C ALA A 165 -2.60 11.22 5.30
N GLN A 166 -1.93 12.13 4.56
CA GLN A 166 -2.49 12.94 3.47
C GLN A 166 -2.34 12.20 2.14
N TYR A 167 -2.93 11.01 2.05
CA TYR A 167 -2.74 10.09 0.93
C TYR A 167 -3.22 10.63 -0.41
N ALA A 168 -4.28 11.44 -0.43
CA ALA A 168 -4.75 12.08 -1.65
C ALA A 168 -3.70 13.02 -2.24
N SER A 169 -3.12 13.90 -1.42
CA SER A 169 -2.05 14.81 -1.86
C SER A 169 -0.79 14.06 -2.31
N ALA A 170 -0.45 12.97 -1.63
CA ALA A 170 0.66 12.12 -2.05
C ALA A 170 0.41 11.48 -3.42
N LEU A 171 -0.81 10.98 -3.69
CA LEU A 171 -1.18 10.41 -4.99
C LEU A 171 -1.19 11.46 -6.11
N ASP A 172 -1.69 12.67 -5.83
CA ASP A 172 -1.70 13.78 -6.80
C ASP A 172 -0.27 14.15 -7.22
N LEU A 173 0.66 14.23 -6.26
CA LEU A 173 2.09 14.45 -6.53
C LEU A 173 2.69 13.30 -7.35
N LEU A 174 2.48 12.05 -6.93
CA LEU A 174 3.00 10.87 -7.64
C LEU A 174 2.47 10.76 -9.07
N ALA A 175 1.23 11.21 -9.32
CA ALA A 175 0.66 11.27 -10.66
C ALA A 175 1.43 12.21 -11.58
N GLY A 176 2.02 13.27 -11.04
CA GLY A 176 2.89 14.20 -11.78
C GLY A 176 4.14 13.56 -12.38
N LEU A 177 4.59 12.42 -11.85
CA LEU A 177 5.74 11.69 -12.39
C LEU A 177 5.44 10.95 -13.70
N ARG A 178 4.16 10.74 -14.04
CA ARG A 178 3.77 9.91 -15.19
C ARG A 178 4.46 10.30 -16.51
N PRO A 179 4.47 11.58 -16.96
CA PRO A 179 5.10 11.92 -18.25
C PRO A 179 6.59 11.58 -18.29
N THR A 180 7.27 11.72 -17.17
CA THR A 180 8.70 11.44 -17.06
C THR A 180 8.97 9.92 -17.05
N VAL A 181 8.10 9.15 -16.38
CA VAL A 181 8.17 7.69 -16.37
C VAL A 181 7.80 7.10 -17.73
N ASP A 182 6.77 7.63 -18.41
CA ASP A 182 6.43 7.23 -19.78
C ASP A 182 7.64 7.48 -20.73
N THR A 183 8.26 8.66 -20.66
CA THR A 183 9.47 8.98 -21.44
C THR A 183 10.63 8.04 -21.14
N PHE A 184 10.83 7.69 -19.86
CA PHE A 184 11.85 6.72 -19.47
C PHE A 184 11.62 5.36 -20.12
N PHE A 185 10.41 4.82 -20.06
CA PHE A 185 10.11 3.51 -20.69
C PHE A 185 10.16 3.52 -22.22
N ASP A 186 9.96 4.67 -22.84
CA ASP A 186 10.06 4.84 -24.29
C ASP A 186 11.51 4.90 -24.79
N LYS A 187 12.42 5.42 -23.97
CA LYS A 187 13.81 5.70 -24.37
C LYS A 187 14.82 4.71 -23.79
N VAL A 188 14.51 4.11 -22.62
CA VAL A 188 15.46 3.35 -21.84
C VAL A 188 15.10 1.85 -21.87
N MET A 189 16.04 1.03 -22.35
CA MET A 189 15.94 -0.42 -22.21
C MET A 189 16.31 -0.82 -20.78
N VAL A 190 15.31 -0.98 -19.90
CA VAL A 190 15.52 -1.25 -18.47
C VAL A 190 16.42 -2.47 -18.25
N LEU A 191 16.18 -3.56 -18.99
CA LEU A 191 16.99 -4.79 -18.93
C LEU A 191 18.22 -4.67 -19.84
N ALA A 192 19.13 -3.75 -19.51
CA ALA A 192 20.39 -3.61 -20.22
C ALA A 192 21.24 -4.89 -20.13
N GLU A 193 22.13 -5.10 -21.12
CA GLU A 193 23.07 -6.21 -21.10
C GLU A 193 24.09 -6.08 -19.98
N ASN A 194 24.56 -4.83 -19.72
CA ASN A 194 25.44 -4.54 -18.60
C ASN A 194 24.68 -4.70 -17.26
N PRO A 195 25.11 -5.62 -16.36
CA PRO A 195 24.42 -5.89 -15.10
C PRO A 195 24.37 -4.70 -14.15
N GLU A 196 25.41 -3.85 -14.12
CA GLU A 196 25.46 -2.68 -13.24
C GLU A 196 24.46 -1.62 -13.66
N ILE A 197 24.39 -1.32 -14.96
CA ILE A 197 23.40 -0.39 -15.54
C ILE A 197 21.99 -0.92 -15.34
N ARG A 198 21.77 -2.22 -15.59
CA ARG A 198 20.48 -2.86 -15.35
C ARG A 198 20.04 -2.73 -13.90
N GLN A 199 20.94 -3.07 -12.96
CA GLN A 199 20.63 -2.96 -11.52
C GLN A 199 20.34 -1.51 -11.13
N ASN A 200 21.06 -0.54 -11.65
CA ASN A 200 20.85 0.87 -11.39
C ASN A 200 19.47 1.36 -11.87
N ARG A 201 19.05 0.95 -13.07
CA ARG A 201 17.70 1.23 -13.63
C ARG A 201 16.58 0.60 -12.80
N LEU A 202 16.79 -0.64 -12.35
CA LEU A 202 15.83 -1.32 -11.47
C LEU A 202 15.75 -0.64 -10.10
N THR A 203 16.87 -0.16 -9.56
CA THR A 203 16.93 0.61 -8.31
C THR A 203 16.11 1.90 -8.42
N LEU A 204 16.25 2.64 -9.52
CA LEU A 204 15.46 3.85 -9.79
C LEU A 204 13.95 3.54 -9.78
N LEU A 205 13.53 2.49 -10.46
CA LEU A 205 12.12 2.08 -10.51
C LEU A 205 11.59 1.61 -9.16
N THR A 206 12.44 0.97 -8.34
CA THR A 206 12.06 0.53 -6.99
C THR A 206 11.72 1.72 -6.09
N ARG A 207 12.48 2.81 -6.18
CA ARG A 207 12.17 4.04 -5.40
C ARG A 207 10.78 4.59 -5.70
N LEU A 208 10.38 4.55 -6.96
CA LEU A 208 9.03 4.97 -7.36
C LEU A 208 7.97 4.00 -6.85
N GLN A 209 8.18 2.69 -7.02
CA GLN A 209 7.25 1.66 -6.57
C GLN A 209 7.02 1.73 -5.06
N ASP A 210 8.07 1.90 -4.26
CA ASP A 210 7.99 1.95 -2.80
C ASP A 210 7.07 3.07 -2.32
N ALA A 211 7.08 4.23 -3.00
CA ALA A 211 6.20 5.33 -2.65
C ALA A 211 4.72 4.96 -2.84
N PHE A 212 4.36 4.29 -3.93
CA PHE A 212 3.01 3.81 -4.17
C PHE A 212 2.62 2.70 -3.19
N LEU A 213 3.52 1.75 -2.92
CA LEU A 213 3.29 0.65 -1.99
C LEU A 213 3.07 1.11 -0.55
N ARG A 214 3.53 2.30 -0.19
CA ARG A 214 3.21 2.90 1.12
C ARG A 214 1.74 3.32 1.23
N ILE A 215 1.01 3.43 0.13
CA ILE A 215 -0.42 3.76 0.11
C ILE A 215 -1.24 2.48 -0.13
N ALA A 216 -0.99 1.80 -1.23
CA ALA A 216 -1.73 0.62 -1.66
C ALA A 216 -0.91 -0.25 -2.62
N ASP A 217 -1.25 -1.52 -2.75
CA ASP A 217 -0.71 -2.40 -3.79
C ASP A 217 -1.53 -2.26 -5.08
N PHE A 218 -1.06 -1.43 -5.97
CA PHE A 218 -1.71 -1.15 -7.26
C PHE A 218 -1.83 -2.39 -8.16
N THR A 219 -1.09 -3.47 -7.89
CA THR A 219 -1.21 -4.72 -8.67
C THR A 219 -2.54 -5.42 -8.45
N GLN A 220 -3.20 -5.15 -7.32
CA GLN A 220 -4.52 -5.71 -6.97
C GLN A 220 -5.66 -5.01 -7.71
N LEU A 221 -5.44 -3.82 -8.29
CA LEU A 221 -6.47 -3.08 -8.99
C LEU A 221 -6.83 -3.78 -10.30
N GLN A 222 -8.12 -3.94 -10.57
CA GLN A 222 -8.60 -4.44 -11.87
C GLN A 222 -8.65 -3.24 -12.83
N GLY A 223 -8.09 -3.41 -14.03
CA GLY A 223 -8.29 -2.45 -15.11
C GLY A 223 -9.77 -2.47 -15.52
N SER A 224 -10.31 -1.29 -15.74
CA SER A 224 -11.67 -1.12 -16.28
C SER A 224 -11.70 -1.64 -17.71
#